data_9391ae9de140c1b433d2d4e06a9cf819
#
_entry.id   9391ae9de140c1b433d2d4e06a9cf819
#
_cell.length_a   1.000
_cell.length_b   1.000
_cell.length_c   1.000
_cell.angle_alpha   90.00
_cell.angle_beta   90.00
_cell.angle_gamma   90.00
#
_symmetry.space_group_name_H-M   'P 1'
#
loop_
_entity.id
_entity.type
_entity.pdbx_description
1 polymer ?
#
loop_
_entity_poly.entity_id
_entity_poly.type
_entity_poly.pdbx_seq_one_letter_code
_entity_poly.pdbx_strand_id
1 'polypeptide(L)'
;MPRYRPLLLGLATLAACEGPQPPAHQRIMDGDPRFGRTVVAASGCTACHHIPGIKQPTGSVGPSLAGFGRRAYIAGRLPNRPAMLTAWLLDPPAIDPATAMPAQGLSETEARDVAAYLYTLR
;
A
#
# COMPACT_ATOMS: atom_id res chain seq x y z
N MET A 1 -53.32 -27.41 24.56
CA MET A 1 -52.00 -27.80 24.02
C MET A 1 -51.34 -26.59 23.35
N PRO A 2 -50.31 -25.97 23.94
CA PRO A 2 -49.68 -24.80 23.34
C PRO A 2 -48.76 -25.23 22.20
N ARG A 3 -48.96 -24.63 21.03
CA ARG A 3 -48.12 -24.82 19.84
C ARG A 3 -46.92 -23.90 19.93
N TYR A 4 -45.73 -24.45 20.19
CA TYR A 4 -44.46 -23.74 20.09
C TYR A 4 -44.11 -23.51 18.61
N ARG A 5 -44.10 -22.25 18.18
CA ARG A 5 -43.55 -21.84 16.89
C ARG A 5 -42.03 -21.62 17.09
N PRO A 6 -41.15 -22.32 16.35
CA PRO A 6 -39.74 -22.04 16.44
C PRO A 6 -39.45 -20.68 15.79
N LEU A 7 -38.84 -19.79 16.58
CA LEU A 7 -38.28 -18.52 16.11
C LEU A 7 -36.97 -18.84 15.38
N LEU A 8 -37.00 -18.82 14.03
CA LEU A 8 -35.79 -18.89 13.23
C LEU A 8 -35.02 -17.57 13.36
N LEU A 9 -34.00 -17.54 14.22
CA LEU A 9 -33.00 -16.46 14.24
C LEU A 9 -32.18 -16.57 12.96
N GLY A 10 -32.48 -15.69 12.00
CA GLY A 10 -31.64 -15.50 10.82
C GLY A 10 -30.28 -14.91 11.22
N LEU A 11 -29.22 -15.70 11.10
CA LEU A 11 -27.85 -15.23 11.23
C LEU A 11 -27.54 -14.36 10.00
N ALA A 12 -27.59 -13.03 10.14
CA ALA A 12 -27.13 -12.12 9.10
C ALA A 12 -25.59 -12.19 9.05
N THR A 13 -25.07 -12.88 8.04
CA THR A 13 -23.63 -12.84 7.73
C THR A 13 -23.29 -11.47 7.17
N LEU A 14 -22.58 -10.66 7.95
CA LEU A 14 -21.95 -9.43 7.48
C LEU A 14 -20.85 -9.82 6.50
N ALA A 15 -21.14 -9.76 5.19
CA ALA A 15 -20.12 -9.83 4.17
C ALA A 15 -19.25 -8.58 4.28
N ALA A 16 -18.07 -8.72 4.87
CA ALA A 16 -17.06 -7.68 4.85
C ALA A 16 -16.67 -7.45 3.38
N CYS A 17 -16.96 -6.25 2.85
CA CYS A 17 -16.48 -5.84 1.54
C CYS A 17 -14.96 -5.64 1.62
N GLU A 18 -14.20 -6.70 1.41
CA GLU A 18 -12.78 -6.58 1.13
C GLU A 18 -12.62 -5.95 -0.26
N GLY A 19 -11.90 -4.83 -0.31
CA GLY A 19 -11.55 -4.19 -1.57
C GLY A 19 -10.74 -5.13 -2.49
N PRO A 20 -10.53 -4.75 -3.77
CA PRO A 20 -9.78 -5.59 -4.71
C PRO A 20 -8.40 -5.93 -4.16
N GLN A 21 -8.16 -7.22 -3.92
CA GLN A 21 -6.89 -7.72 -3.42
C GLN A 21 -5.81 -7.64 -4.51
N PRO A 22 -4.56 -7.28 -4.17
CA PRO A 22 -3.48 -7.36 -5.14
C PRO A 22 -3.24 -8.81 -5.57
N PRO A 23 -2.75 -9.04 -6.80
CA PRO A 23 -2.44 -10.39 -7.27
C PRO A 23 -1.39 -11.05 -6.36
N ALA A 24 -1.38 -12.38 -6.32
CA ALA A 24 -0.58 -13.15 -5.38
C ALA A 24 0.93 -12.77 -5.40
N HIS A 25 1.48 -12.45 -6.57
CA HIS A 25 2.88 -12.06 -6.73
C HIS A 25 3.22 -10.65 -6.18
N GLN A 26 2.21 -9.86 -5.80
CA GLN A 26 2.34 -8.54 -5.19
C GLN A 26 1.81 -8.49 -3.75
N ARG A 27 1.55 -9.63 -3.14
CA ARG A 27 1.17 -9.68 -1.72
C ARG A 27 2.40 -9.48 -0.85
N ILE A 28 2.31 -8.51 0.04
CA ILE A 28 3.33 -8.29 1.08
C ILE A 28 2.95 -9.13 2.29
N MET A 29 3.83 -10.04 2.67
CA MET A 29 3.67 -10.79 3.91
C MET A 29 3.78 -9.83 5.10
N ASP A 30 2.85 -9.94 6.04
CA ASP A 30 2.78 -9.11 7.24
C ASP A 30 2.72 -7.58 6.98
N GLY A 31 2.21 -7.17 5.81
CA GLY A 31 1.98 -5.76 5.46
C GLY A 31 0.50 -5.38 5.60
N ASP A 32 0.22 -4.30 6.35
CA ASP A 32 -1.13 -3.72 6.46
C ASP A 32 -1.26 -2.46 5.57
N PRO A 33 -2.05 -2.53 4.47
CA PRO A 33 -2.21 -1.40 3.57
C PRO A 33 -2.94 -0.21 4.23
N ARG A 34 -3.75 -0.42 5.27
CA ARG A 34 -4.42 0.67 5.98
C ARG A 34 -3.43 1.46 6.82
N PHE A 35 -2.55 0.75 7.53
CA PHE A 35 -1.47 1.39 8.28
C PHE A 35 -0.46 2.03 7.33
N GLY A 36 -0.11 1.37 6.23
CA GLY A 36 0.76 1.92 5.18
C GLY A 36 0.26 3.24 4.61
N ARG A 37 -1.07 3.39 4.41
CA ARG A 37 -1.67 4.67 4.01
C ARG A 37 -1.42 5.77 5.05
N THR A 38 -1.50 5.45 6.34
CA THR A 38 -1.24 6.39 7.44
C THR A 38 0.24 6.81 7.45
N VAL A 39 1.15 5.85 7.30
CA VAL A 39 2.60 6.11 7.21
C VAL A 39 2.91 7.02 6.02
N VAL A 40 2.37 6.74 4.84
CA VAL A 40 2.55 7.56 3.63
C VAL A 40 2.11 9.00 3.86
N ALA A 41 0.98 9.21 4.53
CA ALA A 41 0.49 10.55 4.85
C ALA A 41 1.39 11.30 5.85
N ALA A 42 2.08 10.58 6.74
CA ALA A 42 2.92 11.16 7.80
C ALA A 42 4.39 11.33 7.40
N SER A 43 4.91 10.52 6.48
CA SER A 43 6.35 10.42 6.17
C SER A 43 6.81 11.33 5.02
N GLY A 44 6.04 12.35 4.65
CA GLY A 44 6.47 13.34 3.66
C GLY A 44 6.47 12.85 2.20
N CYS A 45 5.95 11.68 1.90
CA CYS A 45 5.88 11.14 0.54
C CYS A 45 5.18 12.09 -0.44
N THR A 46 4.15 12.79 0.03
CA THR A 46 3.37 13.77 -0.75
C THR A 46 4.13 15.04 -1.08
N ALA A 47 5.26 15.32 -0.41
CA ALA A 47 6.11 16.44 -0.77
C ALA A 47 6.69 16.31 -2.20
N CYS A 48 6.88 15.07 -2.66
CA CYS A 48 7.45 14.77 -3.98
C CYS A 48 6.48 14.04 -4.92
N HIS A 49 5.56 13.25 -4.41
CA HIS A 49 4.68 12.39 -5.19
C HIS A 49 3.21 12.82 -5.12
N HIS A 50 2.53 12.76 -6.26
CA HIS A 50 1.07 12.71 -6.27
C HIS A 50 0.61 11.31 -5.89
N ILE A 51 -0.19 11.18 -4.82
CA ILE A 51 -0.70 9.91 -4.30
C ILE A 51 -2.23 9.96 -4.24
N PRO A 52 -2.95 9.16 -5.04
CA PRO A 52 -4.41 9.15 -5.05
C PRO A 52 -4.98 8.89 -3.65
N GLY A 53 -6.00 9.64 -3.27
CA GLY A 53 -6.71 9.47 -2.00
C GLY A 53 -6.01 10.04 -0.76
N ILE A 54 -4.83 10.63 -0.89
CA ILE A 54 -4.16 11.40 0.17
C ILE A 54 -4.40 12.89 -0.09
N LYS A 55 -5.15 13.54 0.81
CA LYS A 55 -5.46 14.98 0.72
C LYS A 55 -4.33 15.79 1.37
N GLN A 56 -3.30 16.09 0.60
CA GLN A 56 -2.21 16.98 1.01
C GLN A 56 -1.66 17.71 -0.22
N PRO A 57 -0.97 18.86 -0.06
CA PRO A 57 -0.24 19.46 -1.16
C PRO A 57 0.68 18.40 -1.77
N THR A 58 0.59 18.22 -3.09
CA THR A 58 1.34 17.20 -3.79
C THR A 58 2.45 17.85 -4.61
N GLY A 59 3.68 17.42 -4.37
CA GLY A 59 4.82 17.80 -5.19
C GLY A 59 4.81 17.07 -6.53
N SER A 60 5.63 17.56 -7.46
CA SER A 60 5.82 16.99 -8.79
C SER A 60 7.26 16.57 -9.06
N VAL A 61 8.10 16.53 -8.02
CA VAL A 61 9.51 16.15 -8.13
C VAL A 61 9.63 14.65 -8.46
N GLY A 62 8.83 13.81 -7.78
CA GLY A 62 8.73 12.39 -8.06
C GLY A 62 7.58 12.07 -9.02
N PRO A 63 7.57 10.89 -9.65
CA PRO A 63 6.46 10.46 -10.49
C PRO A 63 5.18 10.29 -9.67
N SER A 64 4.02 10.53 -10.31
CA SER A 64 2.73 10.19 -9.70
C SER A 64 2.69 8.70 -9.34
N LEU A 65 2.17 8.35 -8.17
CA LEU A 65 2.00 6.95 -7.74
C LEU A 65 0.63 6.37 -8.14
N ALA A 66 -0.18 7.10 -8.90
CA ALA A 66 -1.40 6.56 -9.48
C ALA A 66 -1.10 5.31 -10.32
N GLY A 67 -1.87 4.24 -10.11
CA GLY A 67 -1.69 2.99 -10.84
C GLY A 67 -0.38 2.24 -10.53
N PHE A 68 0.29 2.55 -9.41
CA PHE A 68 1.57 1.93 -9.05
C PHE A 68 1.52 0.40 -9.05
N GLY A 69 0.43 -0.19 -8.54
CA GLY A 69 0.26 -1.65 -8.50
C GLY A 69 0.19 -2.33 -9.88
N ARG A 70 0.04 -1.57 -10.97
CA ARG A 70 0.07 -2.10 -12.36
C ARG A 70 1.42 -1.93 -13.07
N ARG A 71 2.39 -1.25 -12.44
CA ARG A 71 3.69 -1.01 -13.06
C ARG A 71 4.56 -2.25 -13.02
N ALA A 72 5.30 -2.48 -14.09
CA ALA A 72 6.29 -3.55 -14.16
C ALA A 72 7.60 -3.18 -13.43
N TYR A 73 7.87 -1.88 -13.26
CA TYR A 73 9.14 -1.39 -12.71
C TYR A 73 8.95 -0.32 -11.64
N ILE A 74 9.87 -0.32 -10.67
CA ILE A 74 10.10 0.73 -9.67
C ILE A 74 11.22 1.62 -10.22
N ALA A 75 11.10 2.94 -10.07
CA ALA A 75 12.09 3.92 -10.53
C ALA A 75 12.51 3.71 -12.00
N GLY A 76 11.62 3.17 -12.83
CA GLY A 76 11.83 2.93 -14.25
C GLY A 76 12.71 1.73 -14.62
N ARG A 77 13.32 1.01 -13.67
CA ARG A 77 14.30 -0.06 -13.97
C ARG A 77 14.35 -1.24 -13.02
N LEU A 78 13.89 -1.11 -11.79
CA LEU A 78 13.89 -2.21 -10.83
C LEU A 78 12.60 -3.02 -10.97
N PRO A 79 12.64 -4.36 -10.97
CA PRO A 79 11.42 -5.16 -11.03
C PRO A 79 10.46 -4.81 -9.90
N ASN A 80 9.20 -4.54 -10.21
CA ASN A 80 8.18 -4.23 -9.20
C ASN A 80 7.71 -5.50 -8.49
N ARG A 81 8.51 -5.95 -7.54
CA ARG A 81 8.27 -7.13 -6.70
C ARG A 81 8.32 -6.74 -5.22
N PRO A 82 7.59 -7.46 -4.33
CA PRO A 82 7.53 -7.16 -2.91
C PRO A 82 8.87 -6.88 -2.22
N ALA A 83 9.82 -7.78 -2.34
CA ALA A 83 11.13 -7.62 -1.71
C ALA A 83 11.90 -6.39 -2.24
N MET A 84 11.85 -6.15 -3.56
CA MET A 84 12.50 -5.01 -4.17
C MET A 84 11.83 -3.69 -3.78
N LEU A 85 10.50 -3.66 -3.73
CA LEU A 85 9.77 -2.46 -3.32
C LEU A 85 10.05 -2.13 -1.84
N THR A 86 10.03 -3.13 -0.96
CA THR A 86 10.35 -2.93 0.46
C THR A 86 11.78 -2.41 0.64
N ALA A 87 12.75 -3.00 -0.05
CA ALA A 87 14.15 -2.54 0.00
C ALA A 87 14.29 -1.10 -0.54
N TRP A 88 13.62 -0.78 -1.64
CA TRP A 88 13.60 0.58 -2.21
C TRP A 88 13.04 1.62 -1.24
N LEU A 89 11.95 1.28 -0.53
CA LEU A 89 11.32 2.18 0.44
C LEU A 89 12.20 2.41 1.67
N LEU A 90 13.02 1.43 2.06
CA LEU A 90 13.94 1.56 3.19
C LEU A 90 15.10 2.49 2.87
N ASP A 91 15.78 2.27 1.76
CA ASP A 91 16.97 3.05 1.40
C ASP A 91 17.15 3.14 -0.13
N PRO A 92 16.46 4.07 -0.79
CA PRO A 92 16.60 4.25 -2.24
C PRO A 92 18.05 4.56 -2.68
N PRO A 93 18.82 5.43 -1.97
CA PRO A 93 20.21 5.71 -2.36
C PRO A 93 21.15 4.50 -2.26
N ALA A 94 20.90 3.54 -1.38
CA ALA A 94 21.70 2.32 -1.30
C ALA A 94 21.52 1.43 -2.55
N ILE A 95 20.35 1.50 -3.20
CA ILE A 95 20.07 0.72 -4.42
C ILE A 95 20.47 1.51 -5.67
N ASP A 96 20.18 2.80 -5.67
CA ASP A 96 20.51 3.72 -6.78
C ASP A 96 21.10 5.02 -6.21
N PRO A 97 22.43 5.14 -6.15
CA PRO A 97 23.07 6.36 -5.64
C PRO A 97 22.74 7.63 -6.43
N ALA A 98 22.23 7.50 -7.66
CA ALA A 98 21.82 8.64 -8.50
C ALA A 98 20.37 9.06 -8.29
N THR A 99 19.60 8.38 -7.44
CA THR A 99 18.20 8.74 -7.21
C THR A 99 18.08 10.06 -6.45
N ALA A 100 17.06 10.86 -6.81
CA ALA A 100 16.67 12.03 -6.03
C ALA A 100 15.77 11.67 -4.83
N MET A 101 15.27 10.44 -4.74
CA MET A 101 14.45 9.99 -3.63
C MET A 101 15.32 9.69 -2.41
N PRO A 102 15.19 10.43 -1.30
CA PRO A 102 15.96 10.17 -0.10
C PRO A 102 15.38 9.00 0.71
N ALA A 103 16.18 8.44 1.60
CA ALA A 103 15.68 7.54 2.63
C ALA A 103 14.70 8.30 3.55
N GLN A 104 13.56 7.68 3.84
CA GLN A 104 12.50 8.30 4.64
C GLN A 104 12.56 7.92 6.13
N GLY A 105 13.55 7.14 6.54
CA GLY A 105 13.68 6.67 7.92
C GLY A 105 12.61 5.67 8.35
N LEU A 106 12.01 4.95 7.41
CA LEU A 106 11.02 3.92 7.70
C LEU A 106 11.66 2.72 8.38
N SER A 107 10.99 2.14 9.36
CA SER A 107 11.29 0.80 9.84
C SER A 107 10.92 -0.25 8.79
N GLU A 108 11.43 -1.47 8.94
CA GLU A 108 11.08 -2.58 8.03
C GLU A 108 9.56 -2.87 8.01
N THR A 109 8.90 -2.76 9.16
CA THR A 109 7.46 -2.95 9.26
C THR A 109 6.71 -1.86 8.48
N GLU A 110 7.07 -0.59 8.71
CA GLU A 110 6.47 0.53 7.98
C GLU A 110 6.72 0.42 6.47
N ALA A 111 7.91 0.02 6.05
CA ALA A 111 8.20 -0.18 4.63
C ALA A 111 7.34 -1.30 4.01
N ARG A 112 7.08 -2.40 4.73
CA ARG A 112 6.14 -3.45 4.30
C ARG A 112 4.71 -2.92 4.21
N ASP A 113 4.25 -2.17 5.19
CA ASP A 113 2.91 -1.58 5.21
C ASP A 113 2.73 -0.59 4.06
N VAL A 114 3.70 0.28 3.83
CA VAL A 114 3.71 1.22 2.70
C VAL A 114 3.70 0.46 1.37
N ALA A 115 4.52 -0.58 1.21
CA ALA A 115 4.53 -1.40 0.01
C ALA A 115 3.16 -2.08 -0.24
N ALA A 116 2.54 -2.61 0.82
CA ALA A 116 1.19 -3.18 0.74
C ALA A 116 0.17 -2.14 0.29
N TYR A 117 0.23 -0.91 0.81
CA TYR A 117 -0.64 0.18 0.38
C TYR A 117 -0.40 0.57 -1.08
N LEU A 118 0.86 0.74 -1.51
CA LEU A 118 1.18 1.11 -2.89
C LEU A 118 0.64 0.10 -3.92
N TYR A 119 0.62 -1.18 -3.59
CA TYR A 119 0.04 -2.21 -4.44
C TYR A 119 -1.49 -2.13 -4.56
N THR A 120 -2.17 -1.40 -3.68
CA THR A 120 -3.61 -1.12 -3.82
C THR A 120 -3.91 -0.01 -4.83
N LEU A 121 -2.93 0.81 -5.18
CA LEU A 121 -3.07 1.91 -6.15
C LEU A 121 -3.09 1.36 -7.58
N ARG A 122 -4.30 1.07 -8.10
CA ARG A 122 -4.54 0.43 -9.40
C ARG A 122 -5.41 1.27 -10.32
#